data_172a3fce208b494bdd3ba15622d6e845
#
_entry.id   172a3fce208b494bdd3ba15622d6e845
#
_cell.length_a   1.000
_cell.length_b   1.000
_cell.length_c   1.000
_cell.angle_alpha   90.00
_cell.angle_beta   90.00
_cell.angle_gamma   90.00
#
_symmetry.space_group_name_H-M   'P 1'
#
loop_
_entity.id
_entity.type
_entity.pdbx_description
1 polymer ?
#
loop_
_entity_poly.entity_id
_entity_poly.type
_entity_poly.pdbx_seq_one_letter_code
_entity_poly.pdbx_strand_id
1 'polypeptide(L)'
;MKLKLFAMIALFLSSVAHADEGMWLLGNLNKQTQKSMKELGLQMPAKKLYNPKKASLKDAVVSFGGFCSGVVVSEDGLGFTNHDCGFSSVQQHSTVEHDYLKEGFVARTLEEELPNPELYVRFLLRTEDVTKRVLKVTRDSMTEPERIAAVDSITRLIGDEVSLKDSTLVGVVDAYYGGNEFWLWGYRDFNDVRLVFAPPSSIGKFGWDTDNWMWPRHTGDFSVFRIYADKKNEPADYSPDNVPYHPSYVAPVSLDGYKEGSFCMTLGYPGSTERFLSSFGIEEMMNGMNQAMIDVRGVKQAIWKREMDRRDDIRIKYASKYDESSNYWKNRIGTNK
;
A
#
# COMPACT_ATOMS: atom_id res chain seq x y z
N MET A 1 -2.39 14.56 53.79
CA MET A 1 -1.09 14.13 53.23
C MET A 1 -1.19 12.93 52.29
N LYS A 2 -1.89 11.86 52.69
CA LYS A 2 -2.02 10.64 51.84
C LYS A 2 -2.74 10.87 50.47
N LEU A 3 -3.73 11.76 50.41
CA LEU A 3 -4.46 12.05 49.15
C LEU A 3 -3.61 12.81 48.14
N LYS A 4 -2.74 13.71 48.59
CA LYS A 4 -1.80 14.48 47.75
C LYS A 4 -0.68 13.59 47.20
N LEU A 5 -0.25 12.59 47.94
CA LEU A 5 0.74 11.60 47.51
C LEU A 5 0.16 10.66 46.44
N PHE A 6 -1.13 10.27 46.59
CA PHE A 6 -1.84 9.44 45.60
C PHE A 6 -2.10 10.20 44.28
N ALA A 7 -2.42 11.50 44.35
CA ALA A 7 -2.55 12.33 43.16
C ALA A 7 -1.21 12.59 42.44
N MET A 8 -0.12 12.70 43.19
CA MET A 8 1.22 12.82 42.62
C MET A 8 1.71 11.51 41.98
N ILE A 9 1.40 10.37 42.60
CA ILE A 9 1.72 9.05 42.00
C ILE A 9 0.86 8.77 40.79
N ALA A 10 -0.41 9.20 40.76
CA ALA A 10 -1.29 9.10 39.58
C ALA A 10 -0.82 10.02 38.43
N LEU A 11 -0.18 11.17 38.72
CA LEU A 11 0.44 12.03 37.70
C LEU A 11 1.76 11.43 37.15
N PHE A 12 2.46 10.60 37.92
CA PHE A 12 3.67 9.90 37.45
C PHE A 12 3.36 8.58 36.75
N LEU A 13 2.13 8.07 36.87
CA LEU A 13 1.63 6.90 36.14
C LEU A 13 0.87 7.27 34.85
N SER A 14 0.78 8.54 34.49
CA SER A 14 0.63 8.89 33.10
C SER A 14 1.92 8.41 32.39
N SER A 15 1.98 7.08 32.16
CA SER A 15 2.88 6.53 31.16
C SER A 15 2.71 7.40 29.93
N VAL A 16 3.74 8.14 29.62
CA VAL A 16 3.83 8.89 28.38
C VAL A 16 3.64 7.81 27.32
N ALA A 17 2.44 7.70 26.79
CA ALA A 17 2.20 6.91 25.61
C ALA A 17 2.97 7.61 24.49
N HIS A 18 4.26 7.31 24.38
CA HIS A 18 5.04 7.67 23.22
C HIS A 18 4.52 6.79 22.09
N ALA A 19 3.68 7.36 21.25
CA ALA A 19 3.50 6.79 19.94
C ALA A 19 4.89 6.83 19.26
N ASP A 20 5.37 5.67 18.83
CA ASP A 20 6.62 5.58 18.10
C ASP A 20 6.51 6.41 16.83
N GLU A 21 7.28 7.48 16.71
CA GLU A 21 7.37 8.28 15.50
C GLU A 21 8.06 7.48 14.40
N GLY A 22 7.54 7.54 13.21
CA GLY A 22 8.26 7.01 12.07
C GLY A 22 7.43 6.60 10.88
N MET A 23 7.29 7.52 9.94
CA MET A 23 7.01 7.20 8.54
C MET A 23 8.21 7.71 7.75
N TRP A 24 9.16 6.81 7.51
CA TRP A 24 10.46 7.17 6.96
C TRP A 24 10.61 6.68 5.52
N LEU A 25 11.13 7.55 4.65
CA LEU A 25 11.49 7.17 3.29
C LEU A 25 12.72 6.26 3.34
N LEU A 26 12.62 5.05 2.78
CA LEU A 26 13.73 4.09 2.75
C LEU A 26 14.99 4.65 2.07
N GLY A 27 14.81 5.47 1.03
CA GLY A 27 15.91 6.13 0.32
C GLY A 27 16.61 7.22 1.15
N ASN A 28 16.00 7.68 2.26
CA ASN A 28 16.50 8.76 3.11
C ASN A 28 16.69 8.32 4.58
N LEU A 29 17.16 7.10 4.81
CA LEU A 29 17.52 6.64 6.16
C LEU A 29 18.80 7.31 6.65
N ASN A 30 18.68 8.57 7.10
CA ASN A 30 19.80 9.34 7.64
C ASN A 30 20.25 8.82 9.01
N LYS A 31 21.32 9.40 9.56
CA LYS A 31 21.91 8.97 10.85
C LYS A 31 20.92 9.09 12.02
N GLN A 32 20.08 10.12 12.03
CA GLN A 32 19.10 10.33 13.10
C GLN A 32 18.00 9.26 13.04
N THR A 33 17.44 9.00 11.84
CA THR A 33 16.45 7.95 11.63
C THR A 33 17.00 6.57 12.02
N GLN A 34 18.22 6.25 11.58
CA GLN A 34 18.88 4.99 11.95
C GLN A 34 19.11 4.86 13.46
N LYS A 35 19.40 5.98 14.15
CA LYS A 35 19.53 6.00 15.60
C LYS A 35 18.19 5.69 16.26
N SER A 36 17.12 6.38 15.86
CA SER A 36 15.76 6.13 16.38
C SER A 36 15.32 4.67 16.17
N MET A 37 15.53 4.10 14.98
CA MET A 37 15.23 2.70 14.71
C MET A 37 16.00 1.74 15.63
N LYS A 38 17.26 2.03 15.94
CA LYS A 38 18.06 1.22 16.86
C LYS A 38 17.59 1.35 18.30
N GLU A 39 17.19 2.54 18.73
CA GLU A 39 16.62 2.80 20.06
C GLU A 39 15.30 2.03 20.24
N LEU A 40 14.52 1.86 19.17
CA LEU A 40 13.33 1.01 19.12
C LEU A 40 13.65 -0.50 19.02
N GLY A 41 14.90 -0.89 18.92
CA GLY A 41 15.34 -2.28 18.95
C GLY A 41 15.75 -2.89 17.60
N LEU A 42 15.83 -2.11 16.51
CA LEU A 42 16.30 -2.62 15.21
C LEU A 42 17.76 -3.09 15.32
N GLN A 43 17.98 -4.38 15.10
CA GLN A 43 19.33 -4.98 15.07
C GLN A 43 19.91 -5.05 13.66
N MET A 44 19.05 -5.00 12.65
CA MET A 44 19.46 -5.09 11.25
C MET A 44 20.15 -3.80 10.79
N PRO A 45 21.29 -3.87 10.07
CA PRO A 45 21.89 -2.69 9.46
C PRO A 45 20.98 -2.06 8.41
N ALA A 46 20.90 -0.72 8.36
CA ALA A 46 20.05 0.01 7.41
C ALA A 46 20.29 -0.37 5.94
N LYS A 47 21.53 -0.76 5.57
CA LYS A 47 21.88 -1.25 4.23
C LYS A 47 21.20 -2.58 3.86
N LYS A 48 20.69 -3.32 4.82
CA LYS A 48 19.88 -4.52 4.58
C LYS A 48 18.42 -4.16 4.28
N LEU A 49 17.95 -3.01 4.76
CA LEU A 49 16.62 -2.49 4.46
C LEU A 49 16.61 -1.86 3.06
N TYR A 50 17.55 -0.95 2.82
CA TYR A 50 17.71 -0.25 1.55
C TYR A 50 19.17 -0.16 1.13
N ASN A 51 19.46 -0.63 -0.09
CA ASN A 51 20.76 -0.49 -0.72
C ASN A 51 20.57 -0.08 -2.20
N PRO A 52 21.13 1.08 -2.64
CA PRO A 52 20.96 1.51 -4.02
C PRO A 52 21.78 0.70 -5.05
N LYS A 53 22.72 -0.15 -4.59
CA LYS A 53 23.67 -0.87 -5.45
C LYS A 53 23.58 -2.41 -5.34
N LYS A 54 22.94 -2.93 -4.31
CA LYS A 54 22.86 -4.37 -4.03
C LYS A 54 21.44 -4.73 -3.61
N ALA A 55 21.06 -5.96 -3.85
CA ALA A 55 19.80 -6.49 -3.37
C ALA A 55 19.66 -6.33 -1.84
N SER A 56 18.49 -5.92 -1.41
CA SER A 56 18.12 -5.62 -0.01
C SER A 56 16.62 -5.85 0.17
N LEU A 57 16.10 -5.71 1.37
CA LEU A 57 14.70 -5.96 1.67
C LEU A 57 13.73 -5.15 0.79
N LYS A 58 14.11 -3.93 0.36
CA LYS A 58 13.31 -3.14 -0.58
C LYS A 58 12.96 -3.88 -1.88
N ASP A 59 13.82 -4.81 -2.31
CA ASP A 59 13.65 -5.54 -3.56
C ASP A 59 12.66 -6.71 -3.44
N ALA A 60 12.25 -7.06 -2.22
CA ALA A 60 11.15 -7.99 -1.98
C ALA A 60 9.80 -7.28 -1.78
N VAL A 61 9.80 -5.97 -1.44
CA VAL A 61 8.58 -5.21 -1.19
C VAL A 61 8.17 -4.49 -2.47
N VAL A 62 6.94 -4.72 -2.91
CA VAL A 62 6.46 -4.27 -4.21
C VAL A 62 5.23 -3.37 -4.07
N SER A 63 5.05 -2.44 -5.01
CA SER A 63 3.78 -1.78 -5.22
C SER A 63 2.91 -2.72 -6.06
N PHE A 64 1.77 -3.11 -5.51
CA PHE A 64 0.82 -4.02 -6.14
C PHE A 64 -0.28 -3.21 -6.82
N GLY A 65 -0.31 -3.26 -8.14
CA GLY A 65 -1.27 -2.53 -8.96
C GLY A 65 -1.20 -1.00 -8.86
N GLY A 66 -0.20 -0.43 -8.15
CA GLY A 66 -0.11 1.00 -7.89
C GLY A 66 -1.02 1.51 -6.75
N PHE A 67 -1.80 0.64 -6.13
CA PHE A 67 -2.78 0.99 -5.08
C PHE A 67 -2.57 0.23 -3.77
N CYS A 68 -1.78 -0.83 -3.76
CA CYS A 68 -1.47 -1.64 -2.59
C CYS A 68 0.02 -1.94 -2.47
N SER A 69 0.38 -2.59 -1.37
CA SER A 69 1.71 -3.15 -1.15
C SER A 69 1.67 -4.66 -1.17
N GLY A 70 2.74 -5.28 -1.63
CA GLY A 70 2.94 -6.72 -1.58
C GLY A 70 4.37 -7.07 -1.18
N VAL A 71 4.61 -8.35 -0.93
CA VAL A 71 5.92 -8.86 -0.59
C VAL A 71 6.19 -10.17 -1.31
N VAL A 72 7.34 -10.26 -1.97
CA VAL A 72 7.80 -11.48 -2.65
C VAL A 72 8.50 -12.39 -1.64
N VAL A 73 8.07 -13.65 -1.56
CA VAL A 73 8.48 -14.60 -0.52
C VAL A 73 9.07 -15.90 -1.08
N SER A 74 9.12 -16.07 -2.40
CA SER A 74 9.76 -17.24 -3.02
C SER A 74 10.67 -16.86 -4.20
N GLU A 75 11.61 -17.72 -4.50
CA GLU A 75 12.52 -17.59 -5.65
C GLU A 75 11.80 -17.73 -7.01
N ASP A 76 10.54 -18.20 -6.99
CA ASP A 76 9.67 -18.36 -8.15
C ASP A 76 8.58 -17.29 -8.21
N GLY A 77 8.85 -16.08 -7.72
CA GLY A 77 8.00 -14.92 -7.88
C GLY A 77 6.67 -14.95 -7.10
N LEU A 78 6.51 -15.88 -6.13
CA LEU A 78 5.31 -15.92 -5.30
C LEU A 78 5.30 -14.75 -4.32
N GLY A 79 4.21 -14.01 -4.29
CA GLY A 79 4.04 -12.83 -3.44
C GLY A 79 2.74 -12.83 -2.67
N PHE A 80 2.75 -12.21 -1.50
CA PHE A 80 1.57 -11.94 -0.70
C PHE A 80 1.16 -10.47 -0.78
N THR A 81 -0.16 -10.26 -0.79
CA THR A 81 -0.79 -8.97 -0.57
C THR A 81 -2.04 -9.17 0.28
N ASN A 82 -2.76 -8.11 0.63
CA ASN A 82 -4.01 -8.22 1.34
C ASN A 82 -5.09 -8.88 0.49
N HIS A 83 -6.07 -9.53 1.11
CA HIS A 83 -7.27 -10.04 0.44
C HIS A 83 -8.03 -8.90 -0.25
N ASP A 84 -8.16 -7.77 0.44
CA ASP A 84 -8.77 -6.55 -0.08
C ASP A 84 -8.10 -6.08 -1.39
N CYS A 85 -6.76 -6.13 -1.45
CA CYS A 85 -5.99 -5.76 -2.64
C CYS A 85 -6.18 -6.74 -3.81
N GLY A 86 -6.40 -8.02 -3.54
CA GLY A 86 -6.69 -9.04 -4.54
C GLY A 86 -8.17 -9.18 -4.89
N PHE A 87 -9.06 -8.48 -4.19
CA PHE A 87 -10.50 -8.70 -4.26
C PHE A 87 -11.09 -8.51 -5.65
N SER A 88 -10.66 -7.47 -6.37
CA SER A 88 -11.10 -7.23 -7.75
C SER A 88 -10.66 -8.35 -8.71
N SER A 89 -9.45 -8.89 -8.53
CA SER A 89 -8.95 -10.03 -9.30
C SER A 89 -9.79 -11.29 -9.04
N VAL A 90 -10.09 -11.59 -7.79
CA VAL A 90 -10.96 -12.71 -7.42
C VAL A 90 -12.36 -12.53 -8.02
N GLN A 91 -12.89 -11.30 -7.99
CA GLN A 91 -14.19 -11.00 -8.60
C GLN A 91 -14.21 -11.20 -10.11
N GLN A 92 -13.18 -10.77 -10.84
CA GLN A 92 -13.09 -10.91 -12.30
C GLN A 92 -13.20 -12.38 -12.74
N HIS A 93 -12.68 -13.29 -11.93
CA HIS A 93 -12.71 -14.72 -12.19
C HIS A 93 -13.94 -15.44 -11.58
N SER A 94 -14.79 -14.72 -10.84
CA SER A 94 -15.98 -15.30 -10.21
C SER A 94 -17.18 -15.27 -11.13
N THR A 95 -17.92 -16.37 -11.16
CA THR A 95 -19.24 -16.51 -11.80
C THR A 95 -20.25 -17.04 -10.79
N VAL A 96 -21.52 -17.16 -11.17
CA VAL A 96 -22.53 -17.76 -10.29
C VAL A 96 -22.24 -19.26 -10.07
N GLU A 97 -21.66 -19.94 -11.07
CA GLU A 97 -21.30 -21.36 -11.02
C GLU A 97 -19.97 -21.60 -10.28
N HIS A 98 -19.07 -20.60 -10.26
CA HIS A 98 -17.76 -20.63 -9.62
C HIS A 98 -17.53 -19.35 -8.85
N ASP A 99 -18.09 -19.27 -7.67
CA ASP A 99 -18.08 -18.08 -6.82
C ASP A 99 -16.82 -18.05 -5.94
N TYR A 100 -15.68 -17.71 -6.55
CA TYR A 100 -14.40 -17.63 -5.84
C TYR A 100 -14.38 -16.59 -4.71
N LEU A 101 -15.24 -15.56 -4.76
CA LEU A 101 -15.42 -14.64 -3.64
C LEU A 101 -15.95 -15.36 -2.40
N LYS A 102 -16.89 -16.29 -2.59
CA LYS A 102 -17.55 -17.04 -1.51
C LYS A 102 -16.77 -18.29 -1.11
N GLU A 103 -16.21 -18.99 -2.08
CA GLU A 103 -15.63 -20.32 -1.90
C GLU A 103 -14.10 -20.26 -1.73
N GLY A 104 -13.48 -19.15 -2.11
CA GLY A 104 -12.04 -19.04 -2.24
C GLY A 104 -11.53 -19.65 -3.54
N PHE A 105 -10.25 -19.46 -3.79
CA PHE A 105 -9.55 -20.01 -4.96
C PHE A 105 -8.20 -20.59 -4.56
N VAL A 106 -7.80 -21.69 -5.19
CA VAL A 106 -6.45 -22.25 -5.09
C VAL A 106 -6.04 -22.88 -6.42
N ALA A 107 -4.94 -22.40 -6.99
CA ALA A 107 -4.23 -23.07 -8.08
C ALA A 107 -3.27 -24.12 -7.48
N ARG A 108 -3.32 -25.34 -8.01
CA ARG A 108 -2.45 -26.45 -7.58
C ARG A 108 -1.27 -26.66 -8.51
N THR A 109 -1.38 -26.11 -9.72
CA THR A 109 -0.33 -26.13 -10.75
C THR A 109 -0.19 -24.72 -11.34
N LEU A 110 0.91 -24.46 -12.08
CA LEU A 110 1.14 -23.17 -12.72
C LEU A 110 0.08 -22.89 -13.82
N GLU A 111 -0.45 -23.93 -14.45
CA GLU A 111 -1.45 -23.83 -15.50
C GLU A 111 -2.83 -23.43 -14.97
N GLU A 112 -3.09 -23.68 -13.68
CA GLU A 112 -4.33 -23.29 -13.02
C GLU A 112 -4.29 -21.84 -12.50
N GLU A 113 -3.14 -21.20 -12.49
CA GLU A 113 -2.99 -19.81 -12.03
C GLU A 113 -3.71 -18.84 -12.99
N LEU A 114 -4.54 -17.97 -12.44
CA LEU A 114 -5.45 -17.12 -13.24
C LEU A 114 -4.80 -15.78 -13.59
N PRO A 115 -4.65 -15.46 -14.89
CA PRO A 115 -4.02 -14.21 -15.32
C PRO A 115 -4.90 -12.98 -15.05
N ASN A 116 -4.28 -11.85 -14.73
CA ASN A 116 -4.96 -10.59 -14.48
C ASN A 116 -4.38 -9.50 -15.40
N PRO A 117 -4.94 -9.30 -16.62
CA PRO A 117 -4.33 -8.47 -17.66
C PRO A 117 -4.14 -6.98 -17.30
N GLU A 118 -4.91 -6.45 -16.35
CA GLU A 118 -4.83 -5.05 -15.94
C GLU A 118 -4.00 -4.86 -14.66
N LEU A 119 -3.49 -5.96 -14.09
CA LEU A 119 -2.71 -5.94 -12.86
C LEU A 119 -1.23 -5.95 -13.18
N TYR A 120 -0.48 -5.10 -12.53
CA TYR A 120 0.98 -5.12 -12.58
C TYR A 120 1.58 -5.12 -11.18
N VAL A 121 2.82 -5.58 -11.09
CA VAL A 121 3.63 -5.49 -9.87
C VAL A 121 4.86 -4.64 -10.15
N ARG A 122 5.11 -3.67 -9.30
CA ARG A 122 6.14 -2.64 -9.48
C ARG A 122 7.24 -2.78 -8.45
N PHE A 123 8.48 -2.94 -8.91
CA PHE A 123 9.68 -3.00 -8.08
C PHE A 123 10.41 -1.67 -8.06
N LEU A 124 10.75 -1.19 -6.86
CA LEU A 124 11.56 0.00 -6.69
C LEU A 124 13.04 -0.31 -6.96
N LEU A 125 13.61 0.30 -7.99
CA LEU A 125 15.03 0.14 -8.33
C LEU A 125 15.90 1.25 -7.77
N ARG A 126 15.44 2.50 -7.82
CA ARG A 126 16.22 3.66 -7.35
C ARG A 126 15.33 4.77 -6.80
N THR A 127 15.92 5.57 -5.93
CA THR A 127 15.36 6.83 -5.46
C THR A 127 16.39 7.94 -5.62
N GLU A 128 15.93 9.18 -5.88
CA GLU A 128 16.79 10.35 -6.03
C GLU A 128 16.06 11.60 -5.50
N ASP A 129 16.75 12.38 -4.67
CA ASP A 129 16.26 13.69 -4.26
C ASP A 129 16.39 14.68 -5.42
N VAL A 130 15.27 15.13 -5.97
CA VAL A 130 15.17 16.07 -7.08
C VAL A 130 14.63 17.43 -6.67
N THR A 131 14.52 17.68 -5.36
CA THR A 131 13.95 18.90 -4.77
C THR A 131 14.53 20.18 -5.38
N LYS A 132 15.86 20.28 -5.41
CA LYS A 132 16.52 21.47 -5.97
C LYS A 132 16.19 21.70 -7.44
N ARG A 133 16.02 20.63 -8.21
CA ARG A 133 15.69 20.67 -9.61
C ARG A 133 14.25 21.13 -9.83
N VAL A 134 13.32 20.63 -9.02
CA VAL A 134 11.91 21.03 -9.07
C VAL A 134 11.73 22.45 -8.60
N LEU A 135 12.28 22.82 -7.44
CA LEU A 135 12.10 24.17 -6.90
C LEU A 135 12.77 25.28 -7.74
N LYS A 136 13.73 24.94 -8.59
CA LYS A 136 14.38 25.90 -9.49
C LYS A 136 13.43 26.55 -10.49
N VAL A 137 12.33 25.91 -10.85
CA VAL A 137 11.33 26.46 -11.79
C VAL A 137 10.27 27.32 -11.09
N THR A 138 10.22 27.32 -9.76
CA THR A 138 9.28 28.12 -8.96
C THR A 138 9.86 29.49 -8.60
N ARG A 139 8.99 30.49 -8.42
CA ARG A 139 9.34 31.85 -8.01
C ARG A 139 8.29 32.39 -7.06
N ASP A 140 8.67 33.22 -6.12
CA ASP A 140 7.76 33.83 -5.12
C ASP A 140 6.66 34.68 -5.74
N SER A 141 6.90 35.22 -6.96
CA SER A 141 5.93 36.02 -7.71
C SER A 141 4.85 35.20 -8.43
N MET A 142 4.94 33.88 -8.44
CA MET A 142 3.94 33.01 -9.08
C MET A 142 2.66 32.98 -8.26
N THR A 143 1.53 33.01 -8.95
CA THR A 143 0.25 32.61 -8.38
C THR A 143 0.25 31.10 -8.10
N GLU A 144 -0.63 30.63 -7.23
CA GLU A 144 -0.73 29.18 -6.91
C GLU A 144 -0.98 28.30 -8.14
N PRO A 145 -1.90 28.64 -9.08
CA PRO A 145 -2.07 27.87 -10.31
C PRO A 145 -0.81 27.84 -11.20
N GLU A 146 -0.07 28.94 -11.31
CA GLU A 146 1.19 28.98 -12.07
C GLU A 146 2.25 28.10 -11.41
N ARG A 147 2.34 28.12 -10.09
CA ARG A 147 3.27 27.27 -9.33
C ARG A 147 2.95 25.79 -9.52
N ILE A 148 1.69 25.40 -9.39
CA ILE A 148 1.23 24.02 -9.62
C ILE A 148 1.60 23.58 -11.04
N ALA A 149 1.25 24.37 -12.06
CA ALA A 149 1.54 24.03 -13.46
C ALA A 149 3.05 23.87 -13.73
N ALA A 150 3.87 24.73 -13.15
CA ALA A 150 5.33 24.66 -13.28
C ALA A 150 5.90 23.40 -12.61
N VAL A 151 5.43 23.05 -11.41
CA VAL A 151 5.82 21.86 -10.68
C VAL A 151 5.39 20.61 -11.43
N ASP A 152 4.14 20.52 -11.88
CA ASP A 152 3.63 19.38 -12.65
C ASP A 152 4.41 19.16 -13.94
N SER A 153 4.77 20.25 -14.63
CA SER A 153 5.54 20.15 -15.86
C SER A 153 6.94 19.59 -15.63
N ILE A 154 7.66 20.10 -14.62
CA ILE A 154 9.05 19.67 -14.35
C ILE A 154 9.09 18.26 -13.73
N THR A 155 8.14 17.90 -12.88
CA THR A 155 8.08 16.55 -12.27
C THR A 155 7.80 15.49 -13.33
N ARG A 156 6.88 15.77 -14.27
CA ARG A 156 6.65 14.91 -15.44
C ARG A 156 7.91 14.74 -16.29
N LEU A 157 8.57 15.85 -16.63
CA LEU A 157 9.80 15.82 -17.43
C LEU A 157 10.89 14.96 -16.75
N ILE A 158 11.07 15.10 -15.43
CA ILE A 158 12.04 14.32 -14.67
C ILE A 158 11.68 12.83 -14.69
N GLY A 159 10.40 12.50 -14.56
CA GLY A 159 9.91 11.11 -14.67
C GLY A 159 10.17 10.53 -16.06
N ASP A 160 9.80 11.26 -17.11
CA ASP A 160 9.97 10.82 -18.51
C ASP A 160 11.44 10.58 -18.88
N GLU A 161 12.39 11.32 -18.32
CA GLU A 161 13.83 11.10 -18.53
C GLU A 161 14.30 9.70 -18.09
N VAL A 162 13.60 9.06 -17.16
CA VAL A 162 13.91 7.69 -16.72
C VAL A 162 13.58 6.71 -17.84
N SER A 163 12.37 6.79 -18.38
CA SER A 163 11.88 5.92 -19.46
C SER A 163 12.61 6.17 -20.78
N LEU A 164 13.05 7.42 -21.04
CA LEU A 164 13.86 7.75 -22.22
C LEU A 164 15.26 7.14 -22.17
N LYS A 165 15.82 6.93 -20.98
CA LYS A 165 17.13 6.28 -20.81
C LYS A 165 17.02 4.76 -20.82
N ASP A 166 15.95 4.22 -20.31
CA ASP A 166 15.67 2.79 -20.24
C ASP A 166 14.14 2.62 -20.31
N SER A 167 13.65 2.14 -21.46
CA SER A 167 12.22 1.97 -21.72
C SER A 167 11.54 0.90 -20.85
N THR A 168 12.31 0.10 -20.13
CA THR A 168 11.80 -0.90 -19.16
C THR A 168 11.52 -0.28 -17.80
N LEU A 169 11.85 1.01 -17.63
CA LEU A 169 11.68 1.72 -16.36
C LEU A 169 10.59 2.77 -16.43
N VAL A 170 9.93 2.99 -15.30
CA VAL A 170 8.96 4.06 -15.08
C VAL A 170 9.49 5.01 -14.02
N GLY A 171 9.54 6.31 -14.33
CA GLY A 171 9.92 7.35 -13.39
C GLY A 171 8.68 8.09 -12.85
N VAL A 172 8.58 8.23 -11.54
CA VAL A 172 7.54 9.01 -10.86
C VAL A 172 8.21 9.98 -9.90
N VAL A 173 7.75 11.23 -9.87
CA VAL A 173 8.22 12.22 -8.90
C VAL A 173 7.08 12.57 -7.97
N ASP A 174 7.26 12.30 -6.69
CA ASP A 174 6.29 12.61 -5.63
C ASP A 174 6.76 13.77 -4.77
N ALA A 175 5.79 14.58 -4.33
CA ALA A 175 6.00 15.67 -3.38
C ALA A 175 5.83 15.17 -1.95
N TYR A 176 6.74 15.56 -1.07
CA TYR A 176 6.70 15.25 0.36
C TYR A 176 6.69 16.53 1.20
N TYR A 177 6.21 16.41 2.42
CA TYR A 177 6.18 17.50 3.42
C TYR A 177 5.53 18.79 2.88
N GLY A 178 4.36 18.62 2.23
CA GLY A 178 3.62 19.76 1.66
C GLY A 178 4.33 20.44 0.49
N GLY A 179 5.13 19.70 -0.29
CA GLY A 179 5.87 20.22 -1.43
C GLY A 179 7.21 20.88 -1.08
N ASN A 180 7.75 20.59 0.10
CA ASN A 180 9.09 21.04 0.51
C ASN A 180 10.21 20.10 0.04
N GLU A 181 9.89 18.84 -0.25
CA GLU A 181 10.80 17.87 -0.83
C GLU A 181 10.14 17.18 -2.03
N PHE A 182 10.97 16.82 -3.02
CA PHE A 182 10.55 16.08 -4.20
C PHE A 182 11.51 14.93 -4.44
N TRP A 183 10.95 13.71 -4.56
CA TRP A 183 11.73 12.49 -4.74
C TRP A 183 11.36 11.81 -6.04
N LEU A 184 12.35 11.48 -6.86
CA LEU A 184 12.21 10.61 -8.02
C LEU A 184 12.30 9.16 -7.59
N TRP A 185 11.33 8.37 -8.02
CA TRP A 185 11.24 6.93 -7.87
C TRP A 185 11.37 6.29 -9.23
N GLY A 186 12.38 5.44 -9.41
CA GLY A 186 12.56 4.65 -10.62
C GLY A 186 12.11 3.23 -10.38
N TYR A 187 11.12 2.78 -11.16
CA TYR A 187 10.47 1.49 -11.00
C TYR A 187 10.64 0.60 -12.22
N ARG A 188 10.48 -0.71 -12.01
CA ARG A 188 10.28 -1.70 -13.08
C ARG A 188 8.97 -2.41 -12.85
N ASP A 189 8.12 -2.44 -13.89
CA ASP A 189 6.79 -3.03 -13.85
C ASP A 189 6.79 -4.40 -14.53
N PHE A 190 6.12 -5.37 -13.89
CA PHE A 190 5.82 -6.69 -14.44
C PHE A 190 4.32 -6.81 -14.63
N ASN A 191 3.87 -7.07 -15.86
CA ASN A 191 2.47 -7.04 -16.26
C ASN A 191 1.81 -8.43 -16.28
N ASP A 192 2.55 -9.52 -16.22
CA ASP A 192 1.97 -10.86 -16.09
C ASP A 192 1.95 -11.25 -14.60
N VAL A 193 0.81 -11.00 -13.96
CA VAL A 193 0.56 -11.30 -12.55
C VAL A 193 -0.65 -12.20 -12.45
N ARG A 194 -0.47 -13.39 -11.85
CA ARG A 194 -1.52 -14.41 -11.81
C ARG A 194 -1.95 -14.69 -10.38
N LEU A 195 -3.27 -14.87 -10.21
CA LEU A 195 -3.85 -15.25 -8.93
C LEU A 195 -3.54 -16.73 -8.65
N VAL A 196 -2.95 -16.99 -7.48
CA VAL A 196 -2.59 -18.35 -7.03
C VAL A 196 -3.53 -18.83 -5.94
N PHE A 197 -3.84 -17.94 -4.99
CA PHE A 197 -4.69 -18.28 -3.86
C PHE A 197 -5.43 -17.04 -3.34
N ALA A 198 -6.68 -17.24 -2.99
CA ALA A 198 -7.44 -16.31 -2.16
C ALA A 198 -8.35 -17.11 -1.22
N PRO A 199 -8.35 -16.83 0.10
CA PRO A 199 -9.30 -17.45 1.00
C PRO A 199 -10.73 -17.00 0.65
N PRO A 200 -11.76 -17.76 1.03
CA PRO A 200 -13.13 -17.29 0.93
C PRO A 200 -13.32 -15.99 1.72
N SER A 201 -14.21 -15.10 1.27
CA SER A 201 -14.47 -13.82 1.93
C SER A 201 -14.87 -13.96 3.41
N SER A 202 -15.41 -15.11 3.83
CA SER A 202 -15.69 -15.41 5.23
C SER A 202 -14.43 -15.47 6.10
N ILE A 203 -13.24 -15.62 5.50
CA ILE A 203 -11.93 -15.55 6.14
C ILE A 203 -11.23 -14.24 5.77
N GLY A 204 -11.11 -13.96 4.45
CA GLY A 204 -10.38 -12.81 3.92
C GLY A 204 -11.00 -11.45 4.29
N LYS A 205 -12.31 -11.46 4.61
CA LYS A 205 -13.07 -10.29 5.08
C LYS A 205 -13.82 -10.61 6.39
N PHE A 206 -13.27 -11.46 7.25
CA PHE A 206 -13.89 -11.78 8.53
C PHE A 206 -14.17 -10.50 9.32
N GLY A 207 -15.40 -10.36 9.85
CA GLY A 207 -15.87 -9.15 10.50
C GLY A 207 -16.40 -8.08 9.53
N TRP A 208 -16.18 -8.23 8.22
CA TRP A 208 -16.70 -7.35 7.16
C TRP A 208 -16.51 -5.86 7.48
N ASP A 209 -17.49 -5.03 7.09
CA ASP A 209 -17.48 -3.59 7.35
C ASP A 209 -17.45 -3.25 8.85
N THR A 210 -17.96 -4.13 9.72
CA THR A 210 -17.97 -3.90 11.18
C THR A 210 -16.56 -3.81 11.75
N ASP A 211 -15.66 -4.68 11.33
CA ASP A 211 -14.29 -4.74 11.85
C ASP A 211 -13.29 -3.89 11.05
N ASN A 212 -13.65 -3.46 9.83
CA ASN A 212 -12.77 -2.63 9.02
C ASN A 212 -12.44 -1.31 9.74
N TRP A 213 -11.17 -0.91 9.77
CA TRP A 213 -10.64 0.24 10.51
C TRP A 213 -10.82 0.15 12.04
N MET A 214 -11.00 -1.06 12.57
CA MET A 214 -11.23 -1.28 14.00
C MET A 214 -10.14 -2.18 14.60
N TRP A 215 -9.97 -2.07 15.91
CA TRP A 215 -9.11 -2.93 16.71
C TRP A 215 -9.93 -3.53 17.89
N PRO A 216 -9.75 -4.80 18.24
CA PRO A 216 -8.93 -5.83 17.56
C PRO A 216 -9.57 -6.32 16.27
N ARG A 217 -8.75 -6.91 15.38
CA ARG A 217 -9.20 -7.46 14.10
C ARG A 217 -8.72 -8.89 13.93
N HIS A 218 -9.62 -9.78 13.48
CA HIS A 218 -9.36 -11.23 13.34
C HIS A 218 -9.46 -11.70 11.88
N THR A 219 -9.38 -10.79 10.93
CA THR A 219 -9.46 -11.07 9.51
C THR A 219 -8.22 -11.81 9.02
N GLY A 220 -8.39 -12.86 8.24
CA GLY A 220 -7.31 -13.50 7.47
C GLY A 220 -7.09 -12.74 6.15
N ASP A 221 -6.69 -11.47 6.25
CA ASP A 221 -6.62 -10.53 5.14
C ASP A 221 -5.34 -10.74 4.31
N PHE A 222 -5.35 -11.78 3.47
CA PHE A 222 -4.27 -12.06 2.53
C PHE A 222 -4.78 -12.69 1.24
N SER A 223 -4.03 -12.50 0.17
CA SER A 223 -4.12 -13.19 -1.11
C SER A 223 -2.73 -13.43 -1.68
N VAL A 224 -2.60 -14.39 -2.56
CA VAL A 224 -1.32 -14.86 -3.10
C VAL A 224 -1.36 -14.76 -4.60
N PHE A 225 -0.34 -14.11 -5.15
CA PHE A 225 -0.14 -13.96 -6.58
C PHE A 225 1.25 -14.45 -6.97
N ARG A 226 1.43 -14.78 -8.26
CA ARG A 226 2.74 -15.05 -8.82
C ARG A 226 3.02 -14.07 -9.94
N ILE A 227 4.25 -13.54 -9.90
CA ILE A 227 4.80 -12.68 -10.94
C ILE A 227 5.45 -13.57 -11.99
N TYR A 228 5.18 -13.29 -13.26
CA TYR A 228 5.75 -13.97 -14.40
C TYR A 228 6.64 -13.01 -15.22
N ALA A 229 7.60 -13.58 -15.91
CA ALA A 229 8.52 -12.88 -16.77
C ALA A 229 8.73 -13.67 -18.08
N ASP A 230 9.39 -13.08 -19.06
CA ASP A 230 9.86 -13.81 -20.21
C ASP A 230 10.96 -14.84 -19.86
N LYS A 231 11.39 -15.65 -20.82
CA LYS A 231 12.44 -16.68 -20.62
C LYS A 231 13.81 -16.10 -20.27
N LYS A 232 13.99 -14.78 -20.37
CA LYS A 232 15.22 -14.06 -19.97
C LYS A 232 15.09 -13.40 -18.60
N ASN A 233 13.96 -13.64 -17.91
CA ASN A 233 13.61 -13.03 -16.62
C ASN A 233 13.38 -11.52 -16.70
N GLU A 234 12.97 -11.02 -17.89
CA GLU A 234 12.62 -9.61 -18.12
C GLU A 234 11.10 -9.41 -18.11
N PRO A 235 10.62 -8.19 -17.78
CA PRO A 235 9.21 -7.87 -17.84
C PRO A 235 8.58 -8.19 -19.20
N ALA A 236 7.40 -8.76 -19.16
CA ALA A 236 6.61 -9.06 -20.36
C ALA A 236 5.12 -8.93 -20.08
N ASP A 237 4.35 -8.65 -21.11
CA ASP A 237 2.91 -8.79 -21.07
C ASP A 237 2.52 -10.28 -20.97
N TYR A 238 1.27 -10.54 -20.58
CA TYR A 238 0.80 -11.92 -20.44
C TYR A 238 1.08 -12.76 -21.69
N SER A 239 1.71 -13.90 -21.47
CA SER A 239 1.90 -14.95 -22.47
C SER A 239 1.86 -16.32 -21.79
N PRO A 240 1.25 -17.36 -22.44
CA PRO A 240 1.32 -18.72 -21.93
C PRO A 240 2.76 -19.27 -21.88
N ASP A 241 3.69 -18.66 -22.64
CA ASP A 241 5.12 -19.04 -22.66
C ASP A 241 5.96 -18.40 -21.56
N ASN A 242 5.40 -17.45 -20.80
CA ASN A 242 6.08 -16.83 -19.68
C ASN A 242 6.33 -17.84 -18.56
N VAL A 243 7.39 -17.60 -17.83
CA VAL A 243 7.83 -18.42 -16.69
C VAL A 243 7.76 -17.64 -15.40
N PRO A 244 7.71 -18.30 -14.22
CA PRO A 244 7.80 -17.60 -12.95
C PRO A 244 9.02 -16.68 -12.88
N TYR A 245 8.81 -15.45 -12.41
CA TYR A 245 9.88 -14.46 -12.24
C TYR A 245 10.83 -14.88 -11.11
N HIS A 246 12.14 -14.77 -11.36
CA HIS A 246 13.17 -14.98 -10.35
C HIS A 246 13.65 -13.64 -9.77
N PRO A 247 13.18 -13.25 -8.57
CA PRO A 247 13.50 -11.96 -7.96
C PRO A 247 14.96 -11.90 -7.48
N SER A 248 15.53 -10.70 -7.45
CA SER A 248 16.89 -10.47 -6.92
C SER A 248 16.99 -10.60 -5.40
N TYR A 249 15.86 -10.53 -4.70
CA TYR A 249 15.75 -10.68 -3.25
C TYR A 249 14.38 -11.25 -2.87
N VAL A 250 14.39 -12.12 -1.89
CA VAL A 250 13.19 -12.75 -1.32
C VAL A 250 13.12 -12.43 0.16
N ALA A 251 11.97 -12.01 0.63
CA ALA A 251 11.74 -11.80 2.05
C ALA A 251 11.60 -13.16 2.76
N PRO A 252 12.47 -13.48 3.72
CA PRO A 252 12.36 -14.73 4.46
C PRO A 252 11.13 -14.72 5.36
N VAL A 253 10.41 -15.84 5.40
CA VAL A 253 9.31 -16.07 6.33
C VAL A 253 9.89 -16.67 7.62
N SER A 254 9.75 -15.96 8.74
CA SER A 254 10.16 -16.45 10.05
C SER A 254 8.99 -17.03 10.82
N LEU A 255 9.20 -18.19 11.45
CA LEU A 255 8.25 -18.83 12.36
C LEU A 255 8.67 -18.68 13.83
N ASP A 256 9.73 -17.94 14.12
CA ASP A 256 10.27 -17.74 15.47
C ASP A 256 9.34 -16.88 16.36
N GLY A 257 8.41 -16.16 15.72
CA GLY A 257 7.51 -15.23 16.40
C GLY A 257 8.21 -13.95 16.86
N TYR A 258 7.53 -13.22 17.73
CA TYR A 258 8.03 -11.99 18.35
C TYR A 258 7.59 -11.92 19.81
N LYS A 259 8.26 -11.11 20.60
CA LYS A 259 7.99 -10.91 22.03
C LYS A 259 7.64 -9.44 22.27
N GLU A 260 7.07 -9.15 23.44
CA GLU A 260 6.90 -7.78 23.90
C GLU A 260 8.25 -7.04 23.87
N GLY A 261 8.27 -5.83 23.30
CA GLY A 261 9.49 -5.04 23.06
C GLY A 261 10.31 -5.44 21.84
N SER A 262 9.87 -6.43 21.04
CA SER A 262 10.51 -6.70 19.75
C SER A 262 10.27 -5.54 18.78
N PHE A 263 11.31 -5.18 18.02
CA PHE A 263 11.16 -4.21 16.95
C PHE A 263 10.29 -4.77 15.82
N CYS A 264 9.25 -4.03 15.46
CA CYS A 264 8.38 -4.31 14.32
C CYS A 264 8.29 -3.08 13.42
N MET A 265 8.18 -3.29 12.12
CA MET A 265 7.93 -2.24 11.14
C MET A 265 7.11 -2.79 9.98
N THR A 266 6.39 -1.92 9.30
CA THR A 266 5.77 -2.21 8.00
C THR A 266 6.58 -1.52 6.91
N LEU A 267 6.70 -2.17 5.75
CA LEU A 267 7.29 -1.62 4.54
C LEU A 267 6.24 -1.64 3.44
N GLY A 268 6.14 -0.56 2.69
CA GLY A 268 5.19 -0.54 1.59
C GLY A 268 4.99 0.84 0.98
N TYR A 269 3.89 0.95 0.26
CA TYR A 269 3.49 2.09 -0.56
C TYR A 269 2.13 2.61 -0.07
N PRO A 270 2.10 3.50 0.95
CA PRO A 270 0.86 4.08 1.43
C PRO A 270 0.19 4.93 0.34
N GLY A 271 -1.14 4.84 0.22
CA GLY A 271 -1.88 5.59 -0.80
C GLY A 271 -1.87 7.10 -0.56
N SER A 272 -2.08 7.51 0.67
CA SER A 272 -1.97 8.91 1.10
C SER A 272 -1.61 8.98 2.58
N THR A 273 -0.93 10.04 2.95
CA THR A 273 -0.59 10.32 4.36
C THR A 273 -0.78 11.80 4.62
N GLU A 274 -1.50 12.12 5.68
CA GLU A 274 -1.72 13.48 6.13
C GLU A 274 -1.21 13.61 7.56
N ARG A 275 -0.13 14.36 7.72
CA ARG A 275 0.52 14.56 9.02
C ARG A 275 0.65 16.06 9.28
N PHE A 276 0.53 16.42 10.56
CA PHE A 276 0.74 17.80 11.02
C PHE A 276 -0.21 18.83 10.39
N LEU A 277 -1.47 18.44 10.15
CA LEU A 277 -2.50 19.37 9.71
C LEU A 277 -2.78 20.42 10.79
N SER A 278 -3.04 21.66 10.36
CA SER A 278 -3.58 22.70 11.25
C SER A 278 -5.04 22.39 11.58
N SER A 279 -5.58 23.04 12.64
CA SER A 279 -7.01 22.94 12.98
C SER A 279 -7.91 23.31 11.80
N PHE A 280 -7.52 24.31 11.00
CA PHE A 280 -8.28 24.70 9.79
C PHE A 280 -8.31 23.60 8.74
N GLY A 281 -7.17 22.92 8.50
CA GLY A 281 -7.12 21.78 7.57
C GLY A 281 -7.93 20.58 8.05
N ILE A 282 -7.99 20.35 9.36
CA ILE A 282 -8.86 19.32 9.96
C ILE A 282 -10.34 19.68 9.77
N GLU A 283 -10.74 20.94 10.05
CA GLU A 283 -12.11 21.40 9.86
C GLU A 283 -12.56 21.31 8.39
N GLU A 284 -11.70 21.71 7.45
CA GLU A 284 -11.96 21.59 6.01
C GLU A 284 -12.17 20.13 5.60
N MET A 285 -11.30 19.23 6.05
CA MET A 285 -11.39 17.80 5.78
C MET A 285 -12.68 17.21 6.33
N MET A 286 -13.02 17.48 7.60
CA MET A 286 -14.19 16.93 8.27
C MET A 286 -15.51 17.44 7.68
N ASN A 287 -15.65 18.74 7.54
CA ASN A 287 -16.91 19.39 7.17
C ASN A 287 -17.13 19.45 5.65
N GLY A 288 -16.06 19.44 4.87
CA GLY A 288 -16.10 19.46 3.41
C GLY A 288 -16.14 18.05 2.83
N MET A 289 -14.97 17.50 2.55
CA MET A 289 -14.84 16.26 1.80
C MET A 289 -15.41 15.03 2.53
N ASN A 290 -15.12 14.88 3.82
CA ASN A 290 -15.54 13.69 4.56
C ASN A 290 -17.06 13.62 4.67
N GLN A 291 -17.72 14.72 5.04
CA GLN A 291 -19.18 14.75 5.20
C GLN A 291 -19.89 14.45 3.88
N ALA A 292 -19.46 15.06 2.78
CA ALA A 292 -20.02 14.78 1.45
C ALA A 292 -19.86 13.31 1.04
N MET A 293 -18.68 12.71 1.31
CA MET A 293 -18.46 11.30 1.05
C MET A 293 -19.33 10.39 1.91
N ILE A 294 -19.50 10.70 3.18
CA ILE A 294 -20.35 9.94 4.11
C ILE A 294 -21.79 9.92 3.60
N ASP A 295 -22.35 11.08 3.27
CA ASP A 295 -23.74 11.21 2.85
C ASP A 295 -24.01 10.49 1.52
N VAL A 296 -23.21 10.77 0.49
CA VAL A 296 -23.41 10.20 -0.86
C VAL A 296 -23.14 8.68 -0.87
N ARG A 297 -22.05 8.24 -0.25
CA ARG A 297 -21.71 6.81 -0.23
C ARG A 297 -22.69 6.00 0.62
N GLY A 298 -23.19 6.55 1.73
CA GLY A 298 -24.19 5.89 2.56
C GLY A 298 -25.47 5.54 1.79
N VAL A 299 -26.01 6.49 1.04
CA VAL A 299 -27.21 6.27 0.20
C VAL A 299 -26.91 5.26 -0.92
N LYS A 300 -25.79 5.44 -1.62
CA LYS A 300 -25.40 4.56 -2.72
C LYS A 300 -25.24 3.10 -2.27
N GLN A 301 -24.57 2.87 -1.16
CA GLN A 301 -24.33 1.54 -0.61
C GLN A 301 -25.62 0.86 -0.15
N ALA A 302 -26.54 1.59 0.48
CA ALA A 302 -27.83 1.03 0.87
C ALA A 302 -28.62 0.49 -0.34
N ILE A 303 -28.57 1.19 -1.49
CA ILE A 303 -29.19 0.75 -2.74
C ILE A 303 -28.47 -0.49 -3.28
N TRP A 304 -27.15 -0.46 -3.39
CA TRP A 304 -26.38 -1.58 -3.90
C TRP A 304 -26.56 -2.83 -3.04
N LYS A 305 -26.43 -2.70 -1.72
CA LYS A 305 -26.57 -3.83 -0.78
C LYS A 305 -27.92 -4.51 -0.93
N ARG A 306 -29.00 -3.74 -1.01
CA ARG A 306 -30.34 -4.28 -1.20
C ARG A 306 -30.46 -5.15 -2.46
N GLU A 307 -29.86 -4.73 -3.58
CA GLU A 307 -29.93 -5.49 -4.84
C GLU A 307 -28.95 -6.68 -4.83
N MET A 308 -27.79 -6.52 -4.23
CA MET A 308 -26.79 -7.58 -4.04
C MET A 308 -27.33 -8.72 -3.17
N ASP A 309 -28.12 -8.42 -2.13
CA ASP A 309 -28.71 -9.40 -1.22
C ASP A 309 -29.82 -10.24 -1.88
N ARG A 310 -30.37 -9.77 -3.01
CA ARG A 310 -31.42 -10.44 -3.73
C ARG A 310 -30.94 -11.38 -4.84
N ARG A 311 -29.73 -11.12 -5.37
CA ARG A 311 -29.28 -11.79 -6.59
C ARG A 311 -27.75 -11.97 -6.56
N ASP A 312 -27.31 -13.21 -6.71
CA ASP A 312 -25.89 -13.55 -6.71
C ASP A 312 -25.11 -12.95 -7.90
N ASP A 313 -25.73 -12.88 -9.08
CA ASP A 313 -25.10 -12.26 -10.25
C ASP A 313 -24.85 -10.75 -10.04
N ILE A 314 -25.76 -10.05 -9.34
CA ILE A 314 -25.58 -8.65 -8.96
C ILE A 314 -24.54 -8.54 -7.85
N ARG A 315 -24.57 -9.43 -6.86
CA ARG A 315 -23.61 -9.46 -5.76
C ARG A 315 -22.18 -9.59 -6.30
N ILE A 316 -21.91 -10.56 -7.16
CA ILE A 316 -20.59 -10.74 -7.77
C ILE A 316 -20.20 -9.51 -8.59
N LYS A 317 -21.10 -9.00 -9.42
CA LYS A 317 -20.83 -7.86 -10.32
C LYS A 317 -20.48 -6.55 -9.60
N TYR A 318 -21.04 -6.34 -8.41
CA TYR A 318 -20.84 -5.12 -7.63
C TYR A 318 -19.89 -5.29 -6.44
N ALA A 319 -19.38 -6.48 -6.19
CA ALA A 319 -18.61 -6.81 -5.00
C ALA A 319 -17.45 -5.83 -4.73
N SER A 320 -16.54 -5.63 -5.68
CA SER A 320 -15.39 -4.74 -5.49
C SER A 320 -15.78 -3.26 -5.42
N LYS A 321 -16.80 -2.84 -6.20
CA LYS A 321 -17.31 -1.46 -6.15
C LYS A 321 -17.95 -1.14 -4.80
N TYR A 322 -18.70 -2.08 -4.25
CA TYR A 322 -19.29 -1.95 -2.92
C TYR A 322 -18.20 -1.91 -1.86
N ASP A 323 -17.25 -2.81 -1.94
CA ASP A 323 -16.13 -2.92 -1.02
C ASP A 323 -15.29 -1.64 -0.95
N GLU A 324 -14.83 -1.16 -2.07
CA GLU A 324 -14.11 0.12 -2.16
C GLU A 324 -14.93 1.28 -1.59
N SER A 325 -16.21 1.35 -1.94
CA SER A 325 -17.10 2.39 -1.45
C SER A 325 -17.27 2.34 0.07
N SER A 326 -17.44 1.14 0.63
CA SER A 326 -17.60 0.90 2.07
C SER A 326 -16.32 1.21 2.84
N ASN A 327 -15.17 0.81 2.30
CA ASN A 327 -13.87 1.07 2.89
C ASN A 327 -13.64 2.59 3.12
N TYR A 328 -13.82 3.40 2.10
CA TYR A 328 -13.70 4.86 2.22
C TYR A 328 -14.79 5.47 3.12
N TRP A 329 -16.03 5.00 3.00
CA TRP A 329 -17.14 5.50 3.81
C TRP A 329 -16.89 5.33 5.30
N LYS A 330 -16.49 4.13 5.70
CA LYS A 330 -16.20 3.85 7.12
C LYS A 330 -14.95 4.57 7.61
N ASN A 331 -13.92 4.70 6.78
CA ASN A 331 -12.74 5.48 7.09
C ASN A 331 -13.12 6.93 7.43
N ARG A 332 -13.95 7.58 6.58
CA ARG A 332 -14.35 8.98 6.79
C ARG A 332 -15.23 9.16 8.04
N ILE A 333 -16.11 8.22 8.33
CA ILE A 333 -16.85 8.20 9.60
C ILE A 333 -15.92 8.11 10.80
N GLY A 334 -14.93 7.24 10.74
CA GLY A 334 -13.94 7.07 11.81
C GLY A 334 -13.03 8.28 11.99
N THR A 335 -12.64 8.92 10.91
CA THR A 335 -11.79 10.12 10.94
C THR A 335 -12.50 11.33 11.53
N ASN A 336 -13.82 11.41 11.37
CA ASN A 336 -14.64 12.51 11.90
C ASN A 336 -15.01 12.33 13.39
N LYS A 337 -14.70 11.20 14.03
CA LYS A 337 -14.92 10.94 15.46
C LYS A 337 -13.78 11.43 16.32
#